data_862a79bdf893d29a3504f627e4b7bd7e
#
_entry.id   862a79bdf893d29a3504f627e4b7bd7e
#
_cell.length_a   1.000
_cell.length_b   1.000
_cell.length_c   1.000
_cell.angle_alpha   90.00
_cell.angle_beta   90.00
_cell.angle_gamma   90.00
#
_symmetry.space_group_name_H-M   'P 1'
#
loop_
_entity.id
_entity.type
_entity.pdbx_description
1 polymer ?
#
loop_
_entity_poly.entity_id
_entity_poly.type
_entity_poly.pdbx_seq_one_letter_code
_entity_poly.pdbx_strand_id
1 'polypeptide(L)' 'MGLVPLPSHIHYELLLQVLERQTLPALEPASDEYVQAQQVIVCLRKALAHQNTLEDSCLRSDLRVEHRWSLNHT' A
#
# COMPACT_ATOMS: atom_id res chain seq x y z
N MET A 1 10.75 9.86 21.70
CA MET A 1 9.95 10.65 20.75
C MET A 1 10.64 10.80 19.43
N GLY A 2 10.13 10.17 18.43
CA GLY A 2 10.65 10.30 17.09
C GLY A 2 9.53 10.52 16.12
N LEU A 3 9.84 11.04 14.95
CA LEU A 3 8.90 11.20 13.86
C LEU A 3 9.24 10.18 12.78
N VAL A 4 8.25 9.32 12.45
CA VAL A 4 8.43 8.27 11.45
C VAL A 4 7.59 8.60 10.23
N PRO A 5 8.21 8.99 9.11
CA PRO A 5 7.43 9.25 7.89
C PRO A 5 7.03 7.92 7.25
N LEU A 6 5.75 7.80 6.93
CA LEU A 6 5.20 6.63 6.26
C LEU A 6 4.32 7.06 5.10
N PRO A 7 4.12 6.18 4.11
CA PRO A 7 3.19 6.51 3.02
C PRO A 7 1.78 6.71 3.54
N SER A 8 1.05 7.63 2.92
CA SER A 8 -0.37 7.75 3.20
C SER A 8 -1.11 6.48 2.74
N HIS A 9 -2.12 6.04 3.49
CA HIS A 9 -2.92 4.88 3.13
C HIS A 9 -3.59 5.04 1.77
N ILE A 10 -3.89 6.27 1.38
CA ILE A 10 -4.52 6.53 0.08
C ILE A 10 -3.66 6.06 -1.08
N HIS A 11 -2.34 6.04 -0.91
CA HIS A 11 -1.46 5.54 -1.96
C HIS A 11 -1.69 4.06 -2.22
N TYR A 12 -1.86 3.27 -1.14
CA TYR A 12 -2.18 1.85 -1.29
C TYR A 12 -3.54 1.66 -1.96
N GLU A 13 -4.53 2.44 -1.53
CA GLU A 13 -5.87 2.35 -2.08
C GLU A 13 -5.90 2.70 -3.55
N LEU A 14 -5.16 3.74 -3.95
CA LEU A 14 -5.08 4.14 -5.35
C LEU A 14 -4.48 3.03 -6.21
N LEU A 15 -3.35 2.46 -5.75
CA LEU A 15 -2.70 1.37 -6.47
C LEU A 15 -3.62 0.17 -6.60
N LEU A 16 -4.30 -0.19 -5.51
CA LEU A 16 -5.23 -1.32 -5.52
C LEU A 16 -6.40 -1.07 -6.47
N GLN A 17 -6.96 0.14 -6.48
CA GLN A 17 -8.06 0.46 -7.37
C GLN A 17 -7.65 0.41 -8.83
N VAL A 18 -6.47 0.91 -9.16
CA VAL A 18 -5.98 0.84 -10.54
C VAL A 18 -5.83 -0.62 -10.96
N LEU A 19 -5.23 -1.44 -10.11
CA LEU A 19 -5.01 -2.85 -10.43
C LEU A 19 -6.31 -3.62 -10.59
N GLU A 20 -7.25 -3.41 -9.67
CA GLU A 20 -8.50 -4.16 -9.67
C GLU A 20 -9.48 -3.69 -10.73
N ARG A 21 -9.54 -2.38 -10.98
CA ARG A 21 -10.55 -1.81 -11.87
C ARG A 21 -10.07 -1.57 -13.28
N GLN A 22 -8.78 -1.43 -13.50
CA GLN A 22 -8.21 -1.12 -14.81
C GLN A 22 -7.27 -2.21 -15.31
N THR A 23 -6.38 -2.71 -14.48
CA THR A 23 -5.39 -3.70 -14.92
C THR A 23 -6.03 -5.07 -15.15
N LEU A 24 -6.73 -5.61 -14.15
CA LEU A 24 -7.33 -6.94 -14.29
C LEU A 24 -8.31 -7.02 -15.45
N PRO A 25 -9.23 -6.05 -15.64
CA PRO A 25 -10.16 -6.14 -16.78
C PRO A 25 -9.49 -6.06 -18.15
N ALA A 26 -8.27 -5.53 -18.21
CA ALA A 26 -7.51 -5.44 -19.46
C ALA A 26 -6.77 -6.74 -19.81
N LEU A 27 -6.77 -7.71 -18.91
CA LEU A 27 -6.03 -8.96 -19.07
C LEU A 27 -6.99 -10.13 -19.24
N GLU A 28 -6.53 -11.15 -20.01
CA GLU A 28 -7.31 -12.38 -20.17
C GLU A 28 -7.32 -13.17 -18.87
N PRO A 29 -8.50 -13.58 -18.37
CA PRO A 29 -8.59 -14.24 -17.05
C PRO A 29 -7.76 -15.53 -16.93
N ALA A 30 -7.50 -16.21 -18.04
CA ALA A 30 -6.74 -17.46 -18.02
C ALA A 30 -5.25 -17.25 -18.27
N SER A 31 -4.80 -16.00 -18.39
CA SER A 31 -3.41 -15.72 -18.75
C SER A 31 -2.49 -15.70 -17.54
N ASP A 32 -1.19 -15.90 -17.80
CA ASP A 32 -0.17 -15.77 -16.76
C ASP A 32 -0.11 -14.34 -16.23
N GLU A 33 -0.34 -13.35 -17.10
CA GLU A 33 -0.34 -11.95 -16.71
C GLU A 33 -1.44 -11.64 -15.70
N TYR A 34 -2.62 -12.25 -15.88
CA TYR A 34 -3.71 -12.08 -14.94
C TYR A 34 -3.32 -12.61 -13.55
N VAL A 35 -2.72 -13.80 -13.51
CA VAL A 35 -2.26 -14.39 -12.26
C VAL A 35 -1.20 -13.50 -11.60
N GLN A 36 -0.27 -12.96 -12.38
CA GLN A 36 0.77 -12.09 -11.85
C GLN A 36 0.17 -10.78 -11.31
N ALA A 37 -0.82 -10.21 -12.00
CA ALA A 37 -1.49 -9.02 -11.51
C ALA A 37 -2.22 -9.28 -10.19
N GLN A 38 -2.84 -10.46 -10.05
CA GLN A 38 -3.47 -10.86 -8.79
C GLN A 38 -2.44 -10.95 -7.67
N GLN A 39 -1.24 -11.44 -7.96
CA GLN A 39 -0.17 -11.52 -6.96
C GLN A 39 0.27 -10.13 -6.52
N VAL A 40 0.34 -9.17 -7.43
CA VAL A 40 0.66 -7.79 -7.07
C VAL A 40 -0.38 -7.25 -6.08
N ILE A 41 -1.66 -7.50 -6.36
CA ILE A 41 -2.75 -7.07 -5.49
C ILE A 41 -2.60 -7.67 -4.10
N VAL A 42 -2.37 -8.99 -4.03
CA VAL A 42 -2.20 -9.68 -2.75
C VAL A 42 -1.03 -9.10 -1.96
N CYS A 43 0.09 -8.85 -2.62
CA CYS A 43 1.27 -8.28 -1.98
C CYS A 43 1.01 -6.87 -1.45
N LEU A 44 0.27 -6.05 -2.21
CA LEU A 44 -0.08 -4.71 -1.76
C LEU A 44 -1.00 -4.73 -0.53
N ARG A 45 -1.98 -5.65 -0.51
CA ARG A 45 -2.85 -5.79 0.65
C ARG A 45 -2.07 -6.21 1.88
N LYS A 46 -1.12 -7.12 1.71
CA LYS A 46 -0.23 -7.54 2.81
C LYS A 46 0.65 -6.38 3.28
N ALA A 47 1.17 -5.60 2.33
CA ALA A 47 1.99 -4.45 2.69
C ALA A 47 1.19 -3.44 3.52
N LEU A 48 -0.05 -3.17 3.13
CA LEU A 48 -0.90 -2.25 3.91
C LEU A 48 -1.16 -2.79 5.31
N ALA A 49 -1.44 -4.09 5.43
CA ALA A 49 -1.65 -4.72 6.73
C ALA A 49 -0.39 -4.60 7.61
N HIS A 50 0.78 -4.81 7.02
CA HIS A 50 2.04 -4.66 7.73
C HIS A 50 2.27 -3.21 8.16
N GLN A 51 1.91 -2.25 7.32
CA GLN A 51 2.04 -0.85 7.71
C GLN A 51 1.13 -0.52 8.89
N ASN A 52 -0.11 -1.03 8.90
CA ASN A 52 -1.00 -0.83 10.03
C ASN A 52 -0.38 -1.38 11.32
N THR A 53 0.25 -2.54 11.26
CA THR A 53 0.94 -3.12 12.41
C THR A 53 2.13 -2.25 12.84
N LEU A 54 2.87 -1.74 11.87
CA LEU A 54 3.99 -0.84 12.15
C LEU A 54 3.51 0.44 12.84
N GLU A 55 2.40 1.01 12.38
CA GLU A 55 1.84 2.21 12.99
C GLU A 55 1.42 1.95 14.44
N ASP A 56 0.81 0.80 14.70
CA ASP A 56 0.45 0.43 16.07
C ASP A 56 1.68 0.28 16.96
N SER A 57 2.76 -0.33 16.43
CA SER A 57 4.01 -0.43 17.15
C SER A 57 4.61 0.93 17.47
N CYS A 58 4.54 1.86 16.51
CA CYS A 58 5.03 3.21 16.74
C CYS A 58 4.28 3.89 17.88
N LEU A 59 2.95 3.74 17.90
CA LEU A 59 2.15 4.31 18.99
C LEU A 59 2.57 3.74 20.36
N ARG A 60 2.79 2.43 20.42
CA ARG A 60 3.20 1.78 21.68
C ARG A 60 4.61 2.20 22.12
N SER A 61 5.44 2.61 21.17
CA SER A 61 6.81 3.04 21.44
C SER A 61 6.97 4.55 21.55
N ASP A 62 5.86 5.26 21.65
CA ASP A 62 5.84 6.72 21.76
C ASP A 62 6.50 7.40 20.55
N LEU A 63 6.35 6.80 19.38
CA LEU A 63 6.79 7.38 18.12
C LEU A 63 5.60 8.00 17.42
N ARG A 64 5.83 9.11 16.76
CA ARG A 64 4.79 9.80 15.99
C ARG A 64 4.90 9.40 14.52
N VAL A 65 3.77 9.03 13.92
CA VAL A 65 3.70 8.71 12.50
C VAL A 65 3.28 9.97 11.75
N GLU A 66 3.99 10.25 10.66
CA GLU A 66 3.63 11.32 9.74
C GLU A 66 3.36 10.70 8.38
N HIS A 67 2.12 10.77 7.93
CA HIS A 67 1.75 10.26 6.62
C HIS A 67 2.17 11.24 5.53
N ARG A 68 2.95 10.76 4.58
CA ARG A 68 3.48 11.58 3.50
C ARG A 68 2.80 11.25 2.18
N TRP A 69 2.57 12.27 1.41
CA TRP A 69 1.92 12.14 0.10
C TRP A 69 2.92 12.08 -1.04
N SER A 70 4.13 12.62 -0.84
CA SER A 70 5.14 12.65 -1.85
C SER A 70 6.52 12.69 -1.21
N LEU A 71 7.54 12.48 -2.03
CA LEU A 71 8.93 12.61 -1.59
C LEU A 71 9.34 14.06 -1.41
N ASN A 72 8.68 14.97 -2.13
CA ASN A 72 8.93 16.39 -2.00
C ASN A 72 8.01 16.98 -0.97
N HIS A 73 8.60 17.45 0.11
CA HIS A 73 7.82 18.21 1.07
C HIS A 73 8.67 19.38 1.55
N THR A 74 8.02 20.47 1.70
CA THR A 74 8.69 21.66 2.16
C THR A 74 8.02 22.15 3.44
#